data_77841d621937bed53b092c3691f01058
#
_entry.id   77841d621937bed53b092c3691f01058
#
_cell.length_a   1.000
_cell.length_b   1.000
_cell.length_c   1.000
_cell.angle_alpha   90.00
_cell.angle_beta   90.00
_cell.angle_gamma   90.00
#
_symmetry.space_group_name_H-M   'P 1'
#
loop_
_entity.id
_entity.type
_entity.pdbx_description
1 polymer ?
#
loop_
_entity_poly.entity_id
_entity_poly.type
_entity_poly.pdbx_seq_one_letter_code
_entity_poly.pdbx_strand_id
1 'polypeptide(L)'
;MKKKAGILTTYFAANYGAMLQPFALKRVLEQQGCDVEVIRYGQPDIVKSYSPFYWGRYFQAKVTSAIAAWLFAPWAIAKELRFRRFMYRYINGEQGFAKEIPADKDVYYVGSDQLWRTFGKDEHFDPVYMGFFETRPGARKVSYAVSGEHLELNAVNQEYLRRAMANFDMISVREQTRADDFAPLAGGKPVEVVLDPTLLATPDLFAELESRDPLPGKRYAVFYCVRRSQRFIHRIYEYVQAKGLELVVFSEGFKPSLISFALRHRGVHYLMTAGEEAFLGAMRYAECVFTPSFHGSVFAIINHRDLYSLLVEDGHDTRTRHLLSLLGMEHRLWAIGQPMQTSEIDYDRAEASLKQLREHSMDFIHRSLN
;
A
#
# COMPACT_ATOMS: atom_id res chain seq x y z
N MET A 1 -27.02 -0.91 19.30
CA MET A 1 -26.25 -1.94 18.55
C MET A 1 -25.03 -1.24 17.94
N LYS A 2 -23.89 -1.94 17.83
CA LYS A 2 -22.73 -1.39 17.09
C LYS A 2 -23.08 -1.27 15.60
N LYS A 3 -22.62 -0.20 14.93
CA LYS A 3 -22.74 -0.10 13.47
C LYS A 3 -21.91 -1.16 12.79
N LYS A 4 -22.45 -1.85 11.81
CA LYS A 4 -21.72 -2.83 11.02
C LYS A 4 -21.06 -2.13 9.83
N ALA A 5 -19.75 -2.19 9.74
CA ALA A 5 -18.95 -1.63 8.66
C ALA A 5 -18.34 -2.73 7.80
N GLY A 6 -18.44 -2.61 6.49
CA GLY A 6 -17.78 -3.48 5.53
C GLY A 6 -16.66 -2.74 4.80
N ILE A 7 -15.48 -3.34 4.69
CA ILE A 7 -14.36 -2.78 3.93
C ILE A 7 -14.16 -3.61 2.67
N LEU A 8 -14.18 -2.95 1.51
CA LEU A 8 -13.90 -3.50 0.18
C LEU A 8 -12.61 -2.92 -0.35
N THR A 9 -11.54 -3.72 -0.38
CA THR A 9 -10.22 -3.30 -0.85
C THR A 9 -9.39 -4.49 -1.32
N THR A 10 -8.20 -4.21 -1.88
CA THR A 10 -7.21 -5.25 -2.18
C THR A 10 -6.45 -5.62 -0.91
N TYR A 11 -6.57 -6.86 -0.45
CA TYR A 11 -5.91 -7.37 0.77
C TYR A 11 -5.27 -8.75 0.58
N PHE A 12 -5.26 -9.26 -0.63
CA PHE A 12 -4.81 -10.61 -0.98
C PHE A 12 -3.54 -10.62 -1.84
N ALA A 13 -2.93 -9.47 -2.02
CA ALA A 13 -1.68 -9.32 -2.74
C ALA A 13 -0.49 -9.55 -1.80
N ALA A 14 0.55 -10.26 -2.25
CA ALA A 14 1.81 -10.37 -1.51
C ALA A 14 2.60 -9.04 -1.54
N ASN A 15 1.94 -7.98 -1.08
CA ASN A 15 2.43 -6.61 -0.99
C ASN A 15 2.14 -6.07 0.42
N TYR A 16 3.18 -5.63 1.12
CA TYR A 16 3.07 -5.20 2.52
C TYR A 16 2.05 -4.06 2.71
N GLY A 17 2.05 -3.06 1.82
CA GLY A 17 1.11 -1.96 1.90
C GLY A 17 -0.34 -2.39 1.69
N ALA A 18 -0.59 -3.23 0.69
CA ALA A 18 -1.91 -3.75 0.40
C ALA A 18 -2.50 -4.57 1.56
N MET A 19 -1.66 -5.18 2.40
CA MET A 19 -2.08 -5.92 3.58
C MET A 19 -2.27 -5.02 4.81
N LEU A 20 -1.42 -4.02 4.97
CA LEU A 20 -1.40 -3.19 6.19
C LEU A 20 -2.44 -2.06 6.15
N GLN A 21 -2.85 -1.58 4.97
CA GLN A 21 -3.86 -0.52 4.87
C GLN A 21 -5.27 -0.99 5.30
N PRO A 22 -5.79 -2.19 4.92
CA PRO A 22 -7.08 -2.64 5.43
C PRO A 22 -7.04 -3.00 6.92
N PHE A 23 -5.92 -3.51 7.41
CA PHE A 23 -5.71 -3.68 8.85
C PHE A 23 -5.86 -2.35 9.58
N ALA A 24 -5.19 -1.30 9.11
CA ALA A 24 -5.25 0.03 9.73
C ALA A 24 -6.69 0.60 9.69
N LEU A 25 -7.37 0.55 8.53
CA LEU A 25 -8.75 1.04 8.43
C LEU A 25 -9.70 0.26 9.33
N LYS A 26 -9.56 -1.07 9.38
CA LYS A 26 -10.35 -1.91 10.27
C LYS A 26 -10.19 -1.47 11.72
N ARG A 27 -8.95 -1.30 12.19
CA ARG A 27 -8.67 -0.88 13.56
C ARG A 27 -9.20 0.52 13.89
N VAL A 28 -9.04 1.47 12.96
CA VAL A 28 -9.58 2.82 13.13
C VAL A 28 -11.11 2.78 13.28
N LEU A 29 -11.82 2.02 12.44
CA LEU A 29 -13.28 1.90 12.52
C LEU A 29 -13.73 1.14 13.78
N GLU A 30 -13.00 0.11 14.21
CA GLU A 30 -13.25 -0.61 15.48
C GLU A 30 -13.11 0.34 16.69
N GLN A 31 -12.11 1.24 16.68
CA GLN A 31 -11.94 2.28 17.70
C GLN A 31 -13.09 3.29 17.71
N GLN A 32 -13.78 3.50 16.57
CA GLN A 32 -15.01 4.29 16.50
C GLN A 32 -16.28 3.48 16.92
N GLY A 33 -16.10 2.30 17.47
CA GLY A 33 -17.19 1.48 18.00
C GLY A 33 -17.94 0.64 16.96
N CYS A 34 -17.41 0.53 15.73
CA CYS A 34 -18.01 -0.31 14.69
C CYS A 34 -17.70 -1.81 14.91
N ASP A 35 -18.58 -2.65 14.38
CA ASP A 35 -18.34 -4.06 14.10
C ASP A 35 -17.87 -4.17 12.65
N VAL A 36 -16.59 -4.49 12.43
CA VAL A 36 -15.92 -4.31 11.13
C VAL A 36 -15.56 -5.64 10.49
N GLU A 37 -16.01 -5.80 9.25
CA GLU A 37 -15.61 -6.91 8.38
C GLU A 37 -14.82 -6.40 7.18
N VAL A 38 -13.64 -6.95 6.92
CA VAL A 38 -13.00 -6.82 5.62
C VAL A 38 -13.62 -7.87 4.70
N ILE A 39 -14.46 -7.39 3.77
CA ILE A 39 -15.27 -8.25 2.90
C ILE A 39 -14.34 -9.03 1.96
N ARG A 40 -14.55 -10.34 1.89
CA ARG A 40 -13.73 -11.27 1.12
C ARG A 40 -13.97 -11.19 -0.40
N TYR A 41 -13.87 -9.99 -0.95
CA TYR A 41 -13.95 -9.80 -2.39
C TYR A 41 -12.56 -9.81 -3.01
N GLY A 42 -12.38 -10.58 -4.06
CA GLY A 42 -11.13 -10.65 -4.83
C GLY A 42 -11.38 -10.30 -6.30
N GLN A 43 -10.91 -9.15 -6.73
CA GLN A 43 -10.93 -8.77 -8.15
C GLN A 43 -10.17 -9.82 -8.98
N PRO A 44 -10.81 -10.45 -9.99
CA PRO A 44 -10.28 -11.67 -10.63
C PRO A 44 -8.90 -11.51 -11.26
N ASP A 45 -8.61 -10.38 -11.93
CA ASP A 45 -7.32 -10.15 -12.58
C ASP A 45 -6.20 -9.95 -11.55
N ILE A 46 -6.51 -9.29 -10.43
CA ILE A 46 -5.57 -9.11 -9.33
C ILE A 46 -5.28 -10.46 -8.68
N VAL A 47 -6.32 -11.21 -8.30
CA VAL A 47 -6.17 -12.57 -7.70
C VAL A 47 -5.32 -13.46 -8.60
N LYS A 48 -5.63 -13.48 -9.90
CA LYS A 48 -4.87 -14.23 -10.89
C LYS A 48 -3.41 -13.78 -10.95
N SER A 49 -3.15 -12.48 -10.94
CA SER A 49 -1.80 -11.92 -11.07
C SER A 49 -0.90 -12.22 -9.87
N TYR A 50 -1.47 -12.40 -8.67
CA TYR A 50 -0.74 -12.70 -7.44
C TYR A 50 -0.73 -14.20 -7.09
N SER A 51 -1.41 -15.04 -7.86
CA SER A 51 -1.31 -16.50 -7.67
C SER A 51 0.12 -16.98 -7.86
N PRO A 52 0.71 -17.77 -6.93
CA PRO A 52 2.04 -18.33 -7.08
C PRO A 52 2.15 -19.28 -8.29
N PHE A 53 1.02 -19.78 -8.79
CA PHE A 53 0.92 -20.63 -9.95
C PHE A 53 0.52 -19.89 -11.24
N TYR A 54 0.54 -18.56 -11.26
CA TYR A 54 0.22 -17.79 -12.46
C TYR A 54 1.37 -17.85 -13.47
N TRP A 55 1.32 -18.86 -14.32
CA TRP A 55 2.28 -19.12 -15.39
C TRP A 55 2.43 -17.97 -16.40
N GLY A 56 1.42 -17.12 -16.56
CA GLY A 56 1.49 -15.95 -17.44
C GLY A 56 2.61 -14.96 -17.11
N ARG A 57 3.04 -14.86 -15.85
CA ARG A 57 4.24 -14.09 -15.45
C ARG A 57 5.54 -14.70 -15.98
N TYR A 58 5.56 -16.01 -16.16
CA TYR A 58 6.76 -16.77 -16.49
C TYR A 58 6.86 -17.07 -17.99
N PHE A 59 5.72 -17.22 -18.70
CA PHE A 59 5.72 -17.52 -20.13
C PHE A 59 6.05 -16.32 -21.03
N GLN A 60 5.94 -15.08 -20.56
CA GLN A 60 6.48 -13.91 -21.25
C GLN A 60 7.99 -13.72 -21.00
N ALA A 61 8.56 -14.48 -20.09
CA ALA A 61 9.97 -14.45 -19.77
C ALA A 61 10.73 -15.52 -20.56
N LYS A 62 11.98 -15.23 -20.92
CA LYS A 62 12.90 -16.18 -21.58
C LYS A 62 12.95 -17.51 -20.78
N VAL A 63 13.19 -18.63 -21.44
CA VAL A 63 13.26 -19.99 -20.85
C VAL A 63 14.11 -20.05 -19.55
N THR A 64 15.18 -19.26 -19.47
CA THR A 64 16.01 -19.11 -18.26
C THR A 64 15.25 -18.59 -17.04
N SER A 65 14.19 -17.79 -17.23
CA SER A 65 13.36 -17.27 -16.14
C SER A 65 12.37 -18.31 -15.61
N ALA A 66 11.94 -19.25 -16.43
CA ALA A 66 11.06 -20.35 -16.01
C ALA A 66 11.82 -21.33 -15.10
N ILE A 67 13.07 -21.66 -15.43
CA ILE A 67 13.93 -22.52 -14.58
C ILE A 67 14.19 -21.83 -13.23
N ALA A 68 14.52 -20.53 -13.26
CA ALA A 68 14.72 -19.77 -12.03
C ALA A 68 13.43 -19.74 -11.18
N ALA A 69 12.26 -19.58 -11.78
CA ALA A 69 10.98 -19.62 -11.08
C ALA A 69 10.75 -20.96 -10.36
N TRP A 70 11.05 -22.07 -10.99
CA TRP A 70 10.97 -23.39 -10.37
C TRP A 70 11.94 -23.56 -9.20
N LEU A 71 13.20 -23.15 -9.38
CA LEU A 71 14.22 -23.22 -8.33
C LEU A 71 13.81 -22.42 -7.08
N PHE A 72 13.12 -21.29 -7.26
CA PHE A 72 12.75 -20.39 -6.17
C PHE A 72 11.28 -20.50 -5.73
N ALA A 73 10.50 -21.40 -6.33
CA ALA A 73 9.13 -21.69 -5.92
C ALA A 73 8.96 -21.94 -4.41
N PRO A 74 9.83 -22.71 -3.72
CA PRO A 74 9.71 -22.93 -2.28
C PRO A 74 9.72 -21.61 -1.47
N TRP A 75 10.58 -20.65 -1.82
CA TRP A 75 10.63 -19.34 -1.14
C TRP A 75 9.41 -18.47 -1.47
N ALA A 76 8.92 -18.50 -2.71
CA ALA A 76 7.70 -17.79 -3.10
C ALA A 76 6.49 -18.36 -2.35
N ILE A 77 6.36 -19.67 -2.25
CA ILE A 77 5.31 -20.33 -1.46
C ILE A 77 5.43 -19.98 0.03
N ALA A 78 6.65 -20.03 0.59
CA ALA A 78 6.87 -19.67 1.99
C ALA A 78 6.49 -18.22 2.29
N LYS A 79 6.77 -17.29 1.36
CA LYS A 79 6.32 -15.89 1.47
C LYS A 79 4.80 -15.81 1.43
N GLU A 80 4.17 -16.41 0.43
CA GLU A 80 2.72 -16.43 0.27
C GLU A 80 2.00 -16.99 1.52
N LEU A 81 2.52 -18.06 2.10
CA LEU A 81 1.95 -18.66 3.32
C LEU A 81 2.01 -17.69 4.52
N ARG A 82 3.05 -16.84 4.62
CA ARG A 82 3.13 -15.82 5.67
C ARG A 82 2.10 -14.72 5.47
N PHE A 83 1.95 -14.22 4.23
CA PHE A 83 0.92 -13.24 3.89
C PHE A 83 -0.49 -13.79 4.15
N ARG A 84 -0.78 -15.02 3.76
CA ARG A 84 -2.06 -15.69 4.06
C ARG A 84 -2.30 -15.85 5.56
N ARG A 85 -1.25 -16.21 6.32
CA ARG A 85 -1.34 -16.30 7.79
C ARG A 85 -1.66 -14.95 8.41
N PHE A 86 -1.02 -13.87 7.95
CA PHE A 86 -1.31 -12.51 8.38
C PHE A 86 -2.75 -12.13 8.05
N MET A 87 -3.19 -12.33 6.82
CA MET A 87 -4.56 -12.09 6.37
C MET A 87 -5.58 -12.82 7.25
N TYR A 88 -5.37 -14.11 7.46
CA TYR A 88 -6.24 -14.93 8.30
C TYR A 88 -6.29 -14.43 9.76
N ARG A 89 -5.14 -14.09 10.34
CA ARG A 89 -5.05 -13.72 11.75
C ARG A 89 -5.56 -12.32 12.04
N TYR A 90 -5.30 -11.35 11.17
CA TYR A 90 -5.49 -9.94 11.47
C TYR A 90 -6.53 -9.22 10.62
N ILE A 91 -6.87 -9.74 9.45
CA ILE A 91 -7.78 -9.05 8.54
C ILE A 91 -9.18 -9.64 8.59
N ASN A 92 -9.39 -10.89 8.19
CA ASN A 92 -10.74 -11.43 8.04
C ASN A 92 -10.99 -12.81 8.66
N GLY A 93 -10.01 -13.47 9.23
CA GLY A 93 -10.17 -14.75 9.95
C GLY A 93 -10.65 -15.95 9.10
N GLU A 94 -10.85 -15.79 7.79
CA GLU A 94 -11.38 -16.81 6.90
C GLU A 94 -10.61 -16.91 5.58
N GLN A 95 -10.70 -18.06 4.91
CA GLN A 95 -10.04 -18.28 3.63
C GLN A 95 -11.04 -18.20 2.46
N GLY A 96 -10.51 -17.84 1.28
CA GLY A 96 -11.27 -17.77 0.03
C GLY A 96 -11.98 -16.43 -0.17
N PHE A 97 -12.70 -16.33 -1.29
CA PHE A 97 -13.45 -15.14 -1.66
C PHE A 97 -14.95 -15.42 -1.61
N ALA A 98 -15.71 -14.42 -1.16
CA ALA A 98 -17.16 -14.47 -1.20
C ALA A 98 -17.64 -14.39 -2.65
N LYS A 99 -18.73 -15.11 -2.96
CA LYS A 99 -19.36 -15.04 -4.28
C LYS A 99 -20.15 -13.75 -4.48
N GLU A 100 -20.70 -13.22 -3.38
CA GLU A 100 -21.52 -12.03 -3.35
C GLU A 100 -21.08 -11.11 -2.23
N ILE A 101 -21.32 -9.81 -2.37
CA ILE A 101 -21.06 -8.83 -1.32
C ILE A 101 -22.17 -8.93 -0.27
N PRO A 102 -21.85 -9.16 1.02
CA PRO A 102 -22.87 -9.18 2.08
C PRO A 102 -23.66 -7.87 2.11
N ALA A 103 -25.00 -7.95 2.05
CA ALA A 103 -25.87 -6.78 2.01
C ALA A 103 -26.28 -6.24 3.41
N ASP A 104 -25.72 -6.80 4.50
CA ASP A 104 -26.15 -6.57 5.89
C ASP A 104 -25.43 -5.44 6.61
N LYS A 105 -24.50 -4.73 5.96
CA LYS A 105 -23.74 -3.65 6.60
C LYS A 105 -24.53 -2.33 6.63
N ASP A 106 -24.20 -1.49 7.61
CA ASP A 106 -24.70 -0.12 7.74
C ASP A 106 -23.92 0.85 6.84
N VAL A 107 -22.62 0.59 6.68
CA VAL A 107 -21.73 1.37 5.85
C VAL A 107 -20.71 0.48 5.15
N TYR A 108 -20.44 0.77 3.88
CA TYR A 108 -19.42 0.11 3.06
C TYR A 108 -18.34 1.11 2.72
N TYR A 109 -17.11 0.84 3.13
CA TYR A 109 -15.92 1.59 2.75
C TYR A 109 -15.23 0.91 1.58
N VAL A 110 -15.23 1.56 0.43
CA VAL A 110 -14.46 1.13 -0.74
C VAL A 110 -13.13 1.88 -0.71
N GLY A 111 -12.07 1.16 -0.50
CA GLY A 111 -10.73 1.74 -0.33
C GLY A 111 -10.00 1.17 0.89
N SER A 112 -8.83 1.63 1.14
CA SER A 112 -7.93 2.50 0.36
C SER A 112 -7.35 1.76 -0.87
N ASP A 113 -6.26 2.31 -1.44
CA ASP A 113 -5.46 1.78 -2.53
C ASP A 113 -5.98 2.07 -3.95
N GLN A 114 -5.31 1.52 -4.97
CA GLN A 114 -5.55 1.80 -6.39
C GLN A 114 -6.76 1.05 -6.94
N LEU A 115 -7.94 1.33 -6.41
CA LEU A 115 -9.17 0.65 -6.80
C LEU A 115 -9.87 1.31 -7.99
N TRP A 116 -9.73 2.63 -8.14
CA TRP A 116 -10.37 3.40 -9.20
C TRP A 116 -9.45 3.56 -10.40
N ARG A 117 -9.04 2.40 -10.95
CA ARG A 117 -8.27 2.26 -12.19
C ARG A 117 -8.89 1.17 -13.05
N THR A 118 -8.45 1.08 -14.29
CA THR A 118 -8.83 -0.02 -15.16
C THR A 118 -7.99 -1.28 -14.89
N PHE A 119 -8.56 -2.44 -15.12
CA PHE A 119 -7.99 -3.75 -14.91
C PHE A 119 -8.04 -4.59 -16.20
N GLY A 120 -7.18 -5.60 -16.26
CA GLY A 120 -7.14 -6.55 -17.36
C GLY A 120 -6.58 -5.97 -18.66
N LYS A 121 -6.63 -6.77 -19.72
CA LYS A 121 -6.20 -6.35 -21.07
C LYS A 121 -7.22 -5.45 -21.75
N ASP A 122 -8.48 -5.59 -21.37
CA ASP A 122 -9.61 -4.84 -21.94
C ASP A 122 -9.85 -3.54 -21.19
N GLU A 123 -8.95 -3.17 -20.28
CA GLU A 123 -8.96 -1.90 -19.54
C GLU A 123 -10.33 -1.56 -18.92
N HIS A 124 -10.96 -2.52 -18.26
CA HIS A 124 -12.27 -2.34 -17.63
C HIS A 124 -12.16 -1.95 -16.15
N PHE A 125 -13.12 -1.18 -15.65
CA PHE A 125 -13.29 -0.93 -14.21
C PHE A 125 -13.90 -2.15 -13.53
N ASP A 126 -13.54 -2.38 -12.28
CA ASP A 126 -14.20 -3.38 -11.45
C ASP A 126 -15.52 -2.83 -10.90
N PRO A 127 -16.69 -3.43 -11.22
CA PRO A 127 -17.98 -2.90 -10.80
C PRO A 127 -18.14 -2.83 -9.28
N VAL A 128 -17.58 -3.76 -8.53
CA VAL A 128 -17.69 -3.78 -7.06
C VAL A 128 -16.94 -2.61 -6.45
N TYR A 129 -15.71 -2.35 -6.91
CA TYR A 129 -14.96 -1.18 -6.43
C TYR A 129 -15.54 0.15 -6.90
N MET A 130 -16.44 0.13 -7.90
CA MET A 130 -17.21 1.27 -8.38
C MET A 130 -18.60 1.40 -7.74
N GLY A 131 -18.86 0.65 -6.66
CA GLY A 131 -20.09 0.74 -5.89
C GLY A 131 -21.31 0.05 -6.53
N PHE A 132 -21.13 -0.70 -7.63
CA PHE A 132 -22.20 -1.46 -8.27
C PHE A 132 -22.40 -2.81 -7.56
N PHE A 133 -22.94 -2.76 -6.37
CA PHE A 133 -23.41 -3.92 -5.60
C PHE A 133 -24.62 -3.53 -4.77
N GLU A 134 -25.43 -4.52 -4.42
CA GLU A 134 -26.64 -4.31 -3.65
C GLU A 134 -26.35 -4.19 -2.15
N THR A 135 -27.15 -3.39 -1.47
CA THR A 135 -27.08 -3.18 -0.02
C THR A 135 -28.49 -3.16 0.56
N ARG A 136 -28.60 -3.33 1.87
CA ARG A 136 -29.88 -3.09 2.54
C ARG A 136 -30.29 -1.61 2.42
N PRO A 137 -31.60 -1.31 2.49
CA PRO A 137 -32.09 0.07 2.50
C PRO A 137 -31.46 0.90 3.64
N GLY A 138 -31.03 2.12 3.30
CA GLY A 138 -30.38 3.04 4.25
C GLY A 138 -28.92 2.77 4.55
N ALA A 139 -28.31 1.73 3.97
CA ALA A 139 -26.88 1.54 4.04
C ALA A 139 -26.14 2.59 3.21
N ARG A 140 -24.99 3.06 3.70
CA ARG A 140 -24.15 4.03 3.01
C ARG A 140 -23.01 3.36 2.25
N LYS A 141 -22.64 3.92 1.10
CA LYS A 141 -21.43 3.60 0.36
C LYS A 141 -20.48 4.79 0.39
N VAL A 142 -19.27 4.57 0.86
CA VAL A 142 -18.25 5.60 1.06
C VAL A 142 -16.98 5.18 0.33
N SER A 143 -16.44 6.02 -0.54
CA SER A 143 -15.06 5.79 -0.98
C SER A 143 -14.10 6.40 0.03
N TYR A 144 -13.13 5.62 0.49
CA TYR A 144 -12.15 6.07 1.47
C TYR A 144 -10.73 5.99 0.92
N ALA A 145 -10.10 7.16 0.75
CA ALA A 145 -8.72 7.29 0.30
C ALA A 145 -8.41 6.45 -0.96
N VAL A 146 -9.37 6.33 -1.89
CA VAL A 146 -9.15 5.60 -3.15
C VAL A 146 -8.14 6.34 -4.03
N SER A 147 -7.43 5.58 -4.84
CA SER A 147 -6.46 6.09 -5.82
C SER A 147 -6.75 5.48 -7.19
N GLY A 148 -6.36 6.19 -8.23
CA GLY A 148 -6.52 5.78 -9.62
C GLY A 148 -5.31 6.18 -10.46
N GLU A 149 -4.10 5.85 -9.98
CA GLU A 149 -2.86 6.17 -10.71
C GLU A 149 -2.90 5.61 -12.14
N HIS A 150 -2.48 6.39 -13.12
CA HIS A 150 -2.54 6.09 -14.56
C HIS A 150 -3.93 5.89 -15.17
N LEU A 151 -4.98 6.29 -14.48
CA LEU A 151 -6.30 6.31 -15.10
C LEU A 151 -6.34 7.41 -16.18
N GLU A 152 -6.56 7.02 -17.41
CA GLU A 152 -6.83 7.92 -18.50
C GLU A 152 -8.29 8.38 -18.45
N LEU A 153 -8.52 9.70 -18.39
CA LEU A 153 -9.84 10.31 -18.34
C LEU A 153 -10.38 10.61 -19.75
N ASN A 154 -10.44 9.59 -20.61
CA ASN A 154 -11.15 9.69 -21.87
C ASN A 154 -12.69 9.78 -21.65
N ALA A 155 -13.45 10.11 -22.68
CA ALA A 155 -14.91 10.32 -22.58
C ALA A 155 -15.65 9.09 -22.03
N VAL A 156 -15.22 7.88 -22.39
CA VAL A 156 -15.84 6.62 -21.92
C VAL A 156 -15.61 6.43 -20.42
N ASN A 157 -14.37 6.61 -19.96
CA ASN A 157 -14.00 6.49 -18.56
C ASN A 157 -14.68 7.57 -17.71
N GLN A 158 -14.77 8.80 -18.20
CA GLN A 158 -15.48 9.87 -17.50
C GLN A 158 -16.98 9.55 -17.32
N GLU A 159 -17.63 9.04 -18.36
CA GLU A 159 -19.07 8.68 -18.26
C GLU A 159 -19.28 7.52 -17.28
N TYR A 160 -18.40 6.51 -17.31
CA TYR A 160 -18.45 5.40 -16.36
C TYR A 160 -18.26 5.89 -14.92
N LEU A 161 -17.27 6.77 -14.69
CA LEU A 161 -16.98 7.36 -13.37
C LEU A 161 -18.14 8.22 -12.86
N ARG A 162 -18.84 9.02 -13.69
CA ARG A 162 -20.03 9.77 -13.27
C ARG A 162 -21.10 8.83 -12.72
N ARG A 163 -21.37 7.74 -13.43
CA ARG A 163 -22.33 6.72 -12.99
C ARG A 163 -21.89 6.01 -11.72
N ALA A 164 -20.58 5.68 -11.61
CA ALA A 164 -20.02 5.05 -10.44
C ALA A 164 -20.09 5.95 -9.21
N MET A 165 -19.71 7.23 -9.33
CA MET A 165 -19.71 8.19 -8.22
C MET A 165 -21.13 8.49 -7.73
N ALA A 166 -22.15 8.34 -8.57
CA ALA A 166 -23.56 8.45 -8.14
C ALA A 166 -23.93 7.42 -7.06
N ASN A 167 -23.27 6.25 -7.04
CA ASN A 167 -23.50 5.19 -6.07
C ASN A 167 -22.93 5.49 -4.67
N PHE A 168 -22.04 6.47 -4.53
CA PHE A 168 -21.42 6.78 -3.25
C PHE A 168 -22.10 7.96 -2.55
N ASP A 169 -22.34 7.84 -1.26
CA ASP A 169 -22.87 8.92 -0.42
C ASP A 169 -21.79 9.95 -0.09
N MET A 170 -20.56 9.49 0.12
CA MET A 170 -19.40 10.33 0.38
C MET A 170 -18.20 9.83 -0.43
N ILE A 171 -17.41 10.77 -0.94
CA ILE A 171 -16.27 10.47 -1.83
C ILE A 171 -15.00 11.07 -1.26
N SER A 172 -13.99 10.22 -1.03
CA SER A 172 -12.65 10.69 -0.73
C SER A 172 -11.58 9.94 -1.50
N VAL A 173 -10.51 10.64 -1.79
CA VAL A 173 -9.34 10.17 -2.54
C VAL A 173 -8.08 10.43 -1.72
N ARG A 174 -6.96 9.84 -2.13
CA ARG A 174 -5.68 9.96 -1.43
C ARG A 174 -4.80 11.10 -1.95
N GLU A 175 -5.00 11.54 -3.19
CA GLU A 175 -4.19 12.55 -3.87
C GLU A 175 -5.02 13.73 -4.37
N GLN A 176 -4.49 14.95 -4.24
CA GLN A 176 -5.15 16.16 -4.73
C GLN A 176 -5.44 16.09 -6.24
N THR A 177 -4.51 15.57 -7.03
CA THR A 177 -4.70 15.41 -8.48
C THR A 177 -5.95 14.59 -8.81
N ARG A 178 -6.26 13.55 -8.01
CA ARG A 178 -7.49 12.76 -8.19
C ARG A 178 -8.73 13.49 -7.69
N ALA A 179 -8.62 14.30 -6.67
CA ALA A 179 -9.74 15.15 -6.25
C ALA A 179 -10.10 16.14 -7.36
N ASP A 180 -9.12 16.78 -7.97
CA ASP A 180 -9.32 17.73 -9.07
C ASP A 180 -9.92 17.04 -10.31
N ASP A 181 -9.45 15.85 -10.65
CA ASP A 181 -9.93 15.05 -11.77
C ASP A 181 -11.39 14.56 -11.57
N PHE A 182 -11.75 14.21 -10.34
CA PHE A 182 -13.02 13.56 -10.03
C PHE A 182 -14.13 14.54 -9.62
N ALA A 183 -13.78 15.71 -9.08
CA ALA A 183 -14.78 16.70 -8.67
C ALA A 183 -15.77 17.08 -9.77
N PRO A 184 -15.38 17.29 -11.05
CA PRO A 184 -16.31 17.55 -12.14
C PRO A 184 -17.24 16.37 -12.47
N LEU A 185 -16.89 15.17 -12.04
CA LEU A 185 -17.63 13.94 -12.32
C LEU A 185 -18.55 13.50 -11.17
N ALA A 186 -18.40 14.09 -9.99
CA ALA A 186 -19.06 13.68 -8.75
C ALA A 186 -20.50 14.18 -8.60
N GLY A 187 -21.08 14.83 -9.62
CA GLY A 187 -22.47 15.27 -9.58
C GLY A 187 -22.77 16.31 -8.48
N GLY A 188 -21.80 17.17 -8.17
CA GLY A 188 -21.91 18.20 -7.12
C GLY A 188 -21.55 17.71 -5.70
N LYS A 189 -21.26 16.43 -5.52
CA LYS A 189 -20.74 15.92 -4.23
C LYS A 189 -19.29 16.37 -4.04
N PRO A 190 -18.89 16.76 -2.81
CA PRO A 190 -17.48 17.04 -2.52
C PRO A 190 -16.63 15.80 -2.71
N VAL A 191 -15.43 15.97 -3.30
CA VAL A 191 -14.39 14.94 -3.37
C VAL A 191 -13.27 15.39 -2.44
N GLU A 192 -13.16 14.75 -1.28
CA GLU A 192 -12.24 15.16 -0.23
C GLU A 192 -10.91 14.40 -0.32
N VAL A 193 -9.81 15.09 -0.01
CA VAL A 193 -8.50 14.43 0.11
C VAL A 193 -8.29 14.01 1.56
N VAL A 194 -8.13 12.71 1.78
CA VAL A 194 -7.91 12.14 3.11
C VAL A 194 -6.63 11.29 3.14
N LEU A 195 -6.09 11.08 4.31
CA LEU A 195 -4.90 10.24 4.49
C LEU A 195 -5.20 8.78 4.20
N ASP A 196 -4.20 8.08 3.66
CA ASP A 196 -4.20 6.61 3.64
C ASP A 196 -4.39 6.08 5.08
N PRO A 197 -5.16 5.00 5.28
CA PRO A 197 -5.40 4.44 6.61
C PRO A 197 -4.14 4.18 7.43
N THR A 198 -3.03 3.84 6.78
CA THR A 198 -1.76 3.59 7.47
C THR A 198 -1.17 4.84 8.12
N LEU A 199 -1.55 6.04 7.67
CA LEU A 199 -1.15 7.32 8.28
C LEU A 199 -2.12 7.79 9.38
N LEU A 200 -3.35 7.26 9.44
CA LEU A 200 -4.26 7.48 10.56
C LEU A 200 -3.79 6.73 11.81
N ALA A 201 -3.17 5.59 11.57
CA ALA A 201 -2.63 4.75 12.62
C ALA A 201 -1.42 5.41 13.26
N THR A 202 -1.41 5.47 14.59
CA THR A 202 -0.20 5.75 15.34
C THR A 202 0.73 4.55 15.31
N PRO A 203 2.05 4.70 15.59
CA PRO A 203 2.95 3.56 15.71
C PRO A 203 2.44 2.46 16.66
N ASP A 204 1.67 2.84 17.69
CA ASP A 204 1.10 1.92 18.67
C ASP A 204 0.04 0.98 18.07
N LEU A 205 -0.67 1.41 17.03
CA LEU A 205 -1.64 0.55 16.36
C LEU A 205 -0.97 -0.64 15.68
N PHE A 206 0.24 -0.45 15.17
CA PHE A 206 1.04 -1.53 14.58
C PHE A 206 1.87 -2.31 15.62
N ALA A 207 2.01 -1.80 16.86
CA ALA A 207 2.76 -2.47 17.92
C ALA A 207 2.12 -3.80 18.37
N GLU A 208 0.80 -3.97 18.17
CA GLU A 208 0.11 -5.24 18.42
C GLU A 208 0.46 -6.34 17.40
N LEU A 209 0.98 -5.95 16.23
CA LEU A 209 1.59 -6.88 15.30
C LEU A 209 2.97 -7.23 15.85
N GLU A 210 3.26 -8.51 16.03
CA GLU A 210 4.53 -9.02 16.58
C GLU A 210 5.73 -8.61 15.70
N SER A 211 6.02 -7.31 15.66
CA SER A 211 7.17 -6.80 14.91
C SER A 211 8.45 -7.10 15.66
N ARG A 212 9.28 -7.95 15.05
CA ARG A 212 10.60 -8.29 15.57
C ARG A 212 11.67 -7.62 14.73
N ASP A 213 12.70 -7.14 15.40
CA ASP A 213 13.90 -6.68 14.71
C ASP A 213 14.51 -7.86 13.92
N PRO A 214 14.66 -7.76 12.58
CA PRO A 214 15.23 -8.84 11.77
C PRO A 214 16.74 -9.02 11.98
N LEU A 215 17.44 -8.02 12.54
CA LEU A 215 18.87 -8.04 12.82
C LEU A 215 19.17 -7.50 14.23
N PRO A 216 18.78 -8.19 15.31
CA PRO A 216 18.95 -7.71 16.68
C PRO A 216 20.42 -7.40 16.99
N GLY A 217 20.68 -6.22 17.55
CA GLY A 217 22.01 -5.76 17.91
C GLY A 217 22.88 -5.28 16.74
N LYS A 218 22.29 -5.15 15.54
CA LYS A 218 22.96 -4.57 14.37
C LYS A 218 22.35 -3.22 14.00
N ARG A 219 23.19 -2.31 13.52
CA ARG A 219 22.74 -1.06 12.87
C ARG A 219 22.56 -1.34 11.40
N TYR A 220 21.41 -0.98 10.82
CA TYR A 220 21.14 -1.26 9.42
C TYR A 220 20.24 -0.22 8.74
N ALA A 221 20.32 -0.22 7.42
CA ALA A 221 19.40 0.44 6.52
C ALA A 221 18.41 -0.57 5.91
N VAL A 222 17.21 -0.12 5.58
CA VAL A 222 16.24 -0.93 4.82
C VAL A 222 16.19 -0.45 3.37
N PHE A 223 16.27 -1.38 2.44
CA PHE A 223 15.91 -1.15 1.04
C PHE A 223 14.65 -1.96 0.69
N TYR A 224 13.51 -1.29 0.61
CA TYR A 224 12.30 -1.91 0.08
C TYR A 224 12.21 -1.72 -1.43
N CYS A 225 12.65 -2.76 -2.15
CA CYS A 225 12.80 -2.77 -3.60
C CYS A 225 11.50 -3.18 -4.29
N VAL A 226 10.77 -2.20 -4.81
CA VAL A 226 9.61 -2.41 -5.67
C VAL A 226 9.86 -1.84 -7.07
N ARG A 227 9.07 -2.24 -8.05
CA ARG A 227 9.22 -1.81 -9.45
C ARG A 227 10.65 -2.06 -9.97
N ARG A 228 11.28 -1.12 -10.66
CA ARG A 228 12.64 -1.21 -11.23
C ARG A 228 13.72 -0.58 -10.33
N SER A 229 13.46 -0.42 -9.04
CA SER A 229 14.37 0.27 -8.14
C SER A 229 15.66 -0.52 -7.80
N GLN A 230 15.77 -1.80 -8.19
CA GLN A 230 17.03 -2.55 -8.01
C GLN A 230 18.25 -1.87 -8.64
N ARG A 231 18.07 -0.95 -9.60
CA ARG A 231 19.15 -0.17 -10.19
C ARG A 231 19.86 0.78 -9.22
N PHE A 232 19.21 1.11 -8.09
CA PHE A 232 19.81 1.93 -7.03
C PHE A 232 20.70 1.16 -6.08
N ILE A 233 20.70 -0.19 -6.12
CA ILE A 233 21.30 -1.05 -5.08
C ILE A 233 22.79 -0.75 -4.83
N HIS A 234 23.57 -0.49 -5.88
CA HIS A 234 25.00 -0.19 -5.73
C HIS A 234 25.24 1.13 -5.00
N ARG A 235 24.51 2.19 -5.37
CA ARG A 235 24.62 3.51 -4.72
C ARG A 235 24.14 3.46 -3.26
N ILE A 236 23.04 2.70 -3.01
CA ILE A 236 22.55 2.46 -1.65
C ILE A 236 23.62 1.72 -0.83
N TYR A 237 24.20 0.67 -1.39
CA TYR A 237 25.23 -0.11 -0.71
C TYR A 237 26.46 0.72 -0.38
N GLU A 238 26.98 1.53 -1.30
CA GLU A 238 28.10 2.46 -1.07
C GLU A 238 27.80 3.40 0.12
N TYR A 239 26.61 4.00 0.14
CA TYR A 239 26.18 4.88 1.24
C TYR A 239 26.12 4.13 2.57
N VAL A 240 25.50 2.95 2.57
CA VAL A 240 25.31 2.11 3.76
C VAL A 240 26.67 1.68 4.34
N GLN A 241 27.62 1.26 3.48
CA GLN A 241 28.97 0.91 3.91
C GLN A 241 29.74 2.11 4.47
N ALA A 242 29.62 3.29 3.86
CA ALA A 242 30.25 4.51 4.35
C ALA A 242 29.75 4.93 5.75
N LYS A 243 28.50 4.54 6.10
CA LYS A 243 27.89 4.76 7.43
C LYS A 243 28.15 3.61 8.43
N GLY A 244 28.82 2.56 8.02
CA GLY A 244 29.06 1.37 8.85
C GLY A 244 27.77 0.60 9.18
N LEU A 245 26.77 0.63 8.28
CA LEU A 245 25.50 -0.05 8.42
C LEU A 245 25.46 -1.37 7.64
N GLU A 246 24.62 -2.28 8.07
CA GLU A 246 24.21 -3.44 7.27
C GLU A 246 22.99 -3.07 6.39
N LEU A 247 22.71 -3.83 5.33
CA LEU A 247 21.61 -3.57 4.41
C LEU A 247 20.59 -4.71 4.44
N VAL A 248 19.40 -4.43 4.94
CA VAL A 248 18.25 -5.33 4.88
C VAL A 248 17.43 -5.01 3.62
N VAL A 249 17.19 -6.02 2.79
CA VAL A 249 16.50 -5.87 1.52
C VAL A 249 15.17 -6.64 1.55
N PHE A 250 14.11 -5.96 1.16
CA PHE A 250 12.79 -6.54 0.87
C PHE A 250 12.42 -6.31 -0.58
N SER A 251 11.58 -7.18 -1.16
CA SER A 251 10.97 -6.95 -2.48
C SER A 251 9.57 -7.54 -2.56
N GLU A 252 8.73 -7.02 -3.44
CA GLU A 252 7.40 -7.58 -3.70
C GLU A 252 7.47 -8.98 -4.30
N GLY A 253 8.28 -9.15 -5.31
CA GLY A 253 8.49 -10.40 -6.02
C GLY A 253 9.93 -10.87 -5.93
N PHE A 254 10.15 -12.06 -6.44
CA PHE A 254 11.46 -12.66 -6.56
C PHE A 254 12.34 -11.87 -7.55
N LYS A 255 13.54 -11.49 -7.13
CA LYS A 255 14.51 -10.73 -7.93
C LYS A 255 15.88 -11.41 -7.92
N PRO A 256 16.22 -12.21 -8.95
CA PRO A 256 17.53 -12.92 -9.03
C PRO A 256 18.74 -11.98 -8.88
N SER A 257 18.65 -10.75 -9.39
CA SER A 257 19.69 -9.75 -9.27
C SER A 257 20.00 -9.38 -7.82
N LEU A 258 18.99 -9.30 -6.95
CA LEU A 258 19.17 -9.01 -5.53
C LEU A 258 19.79 -10.18 -4.78
N ILE A 259 19.47 -11.43 -5.15
CA ILE A 259 20.14 -12.61 -4.58
C ILE A 259 21.60 -12.60 -4.95
N SER A 260 21.90 -12.46 -6.25
CA SER A 260 23.29 -12.40 -6.72
C SER A 260 24.06 -11.25 -6.06
N PHE A 261 23.38 -10.12 -5.79
CA PHE A 261 23.99 -8.99 -5.09
C PHE A 261 24.28 -9.36 -3.63
N ALA A 262 23.33 -9.90 -2.90
CA ALA A 262 23.48 -10.28 -1.49
C ALA A 262 24.55 -11.34 -1.27
N LEU A 263 24.68 -12.30 -2.19
CA LEU A 263 25.72 -13.33 -2.13
C LEU A 263 27.15 -12.79 -2.35
N ARG A 264 27.29 -11.65 -3.05
CA ARG A 264 28.60 -11.05 -3.38
C ARG A 264 29.02 -9.93 -2.44
N HIS A 265 28.09 -9.38 -1.65
CA HIS A 265 28.33 -8.20 -0.84
C HIS A 265 28.09 -8.49 0.64
N ARG A 266 29.14 -8.30 1.44
CA ARG A 266 29.07 -8.53 2.88
C ARG A 266 28.13 -7.53 3.55
N GLY A 267 27.36 -8.00 4.55
CA GLY A 267 26.42 -7.17 5.30
C GLY A 267 25.13 -6.87 4.55
N VAL A 268 24.82 -7.63 3.48
CA VAL A 268 23.55 -7.53 2.75
C VAL A 268 22.68 -8.73 3.09
N HIS A 269 21.47 -8.47 3.60
CA HIS A 269 20.49 -9.48 4.04
C HIS A 269 19.23 -9.37 3.21
N TYR A 270 19.06 -10.24 2.22
CA TYR A 270 17.85 -10.26 1.39
C TYR A 270 16.79 -11.17 2.03
N LEU A 271 15.78 -10.58 2.63
CA LEU A 271 14.70 -11.26 3.35
C LEU A 271 13.57 -11.66 2.39
N MET A 272 13.83 -12.62 1.49
CA MET A 272 12.94 -13.03 0.41
C MET A 272 11.58 -13.54 0.87
N THR A 273 11.53 -14.18 2.04
CA THR A 273 10.31 -14.83 2.57
C THR A 273 9.66 -14.04 3.70
N ALA A 274 10.13 -12.82 3.99
CA ALA A 274 9.61 -12.02 5.09
C ALA A 274 8.12 -11.71 4.90
N GLY A 275 7.36 -11.86 5.97
CA GLY A 275 5.98 -11.39 6.09
C GLY A 275 5.90 -9.97 6.65
N GLU A 276 4.68 -9.54 6.95
CA GLU A 276 4.36 -8.18 7.40
C GLU A 276 5.01 -7.85 8.74
N GLU A 277 5.04 -8.81 9.68
CA GLU A 277 5.62 -8.59 11.00
C GLU A 277 7.13 -8.29 10.91
N ALA A 278 7.86 -9.01 10.05
CA ALA A 278 9.28 -8.76 9.82
C ALA A 278 9.54 -7.45 9.07
N PHE A 279 8.64 -7.08 8.14
CA PHE A 279 8.70 -5.80 7.45
C PHE A 279 8.49 -4.63 8.41
N LEU A 280 7.46 -4.69 9.26
CA LEU A 280 7.18 -3.67 10.28
C LEU A 280 8.34 -3.53 11.27
N GLY A 281 8.88 -4.65 11.75
CA GLY A 281 10.06 -4.63 12.62
C GLY A 281 11.27 -3.99 11.95
N ALA A 282 11.54 -4.34 10.69
CA ALA A 282 12.64 -3.73 9.96
C ALA A 282 12.46 -2.21 9.80
N MET A 283 11.26 -1.74 9.46
CA MET A 283 10.95 -0.31 9.35
C MET A 283 11.06 0.41 10.70
N ARG A 284 10.70 -0.25 11.80
CA ARG A 284 10.77 0.32 13.13
C ARG A 284 12.19 0.53 13.65
N TYR A 285 13.10 -0.39 13.33
CA TYR A 285 14.46 -0.39 13.91
C TYR A 285 15.55 0.06 12.94
N ALA A 286 15.23 0.29 11.65
CA ALA A 286 16.19 0.82 10.68
C ALA A 286 16.68 2.21 11.07
N GLU A 287 17.91 2.55 10.73
CA GLU A 287 18.39 3.94 10.81
C GLU A 287 17.92 4.76 9.61
N CYS A 288 17.92 4.17 8.42
CA CYS A 288 17.40 4.83 7.22
C CYS A 288 16.67 3.84 6.31
N VAL A 289 15.80 4.36 5.47
CA VAL A 289 14.94 3.60 4.55
C VAL A 289 15.06 4.14 3.14
N PHE A 290 15.33 3.25 2.19
CA PHE A 290 15.36 3.53 0.76
C PHE A 290 14.19 2.82 0.08
N THR A 291 13.30 3.55 -0.59
CA THR A 291 12.16 2.92 -1.25
C THR A 291 11.49 3.84 -2.27
N PRO A 292 10.99 3.32 -3.40
CA PRO A 292 10.05 4.05 -4.26
C PRO A 292 8.59 3.77 -3.89
N SER A 293 8.34 2.96 -2.84
CA SER A 293 6.99 2.59 -2.44
C SER A 293 6.34 3.68 -1.59
N PHE A 294 5.10 4.05 -1.91
CA PHE A 294 4.29 4.91 -1.07
C PHE A 294 4.23 4.39 0.38
N HIS A 295 3.81 3.15 0.58
CA HIS A 295 3.71 2.58 1.92
C HIS A 295 5.09 2.37 2.59
N GLY A 296 6.13 2.09 1.82
CA GLY A 296 7.50 2.08 2.36
C GLY A 296 7.89 3.46 2.92
N SER A 297 7.53 4.53 2.22
CA SER A 297 7.74 5.90 2.71
C SER A 297 6.86 6.21 3.94
N VAL A 298 5.59 5.79 3.93
CA VAL A 298 4.70 5.94 5.09
C VAL A 298 5.31 5.29 6.33
N PHE A 299 5.75 4.03 6.25
CA PHE A 299 6.32 3.33 7.41
C PHE A 299 7.66 3.91 7.87
N ALA A 300 8.45 4.51 6.98
CA ALA A 300 9.62 5.28 7.38
C ALA A 300 9.23 6.55 8.16
N ILE A 301 8.22 7.29 7.66
CA ILE A 301 7.73 8.54 8.26
C ILE A 301 7.16 8.28 9.66
N ILE A 302 6.23 7.36 9.82
CA ILE A 302 5.58 7.10 11.13
C ILE A 302 6.54 6.55 12.19
N ASN A 303 7.67 5.97 11.77
CA ASN A 303 8.73 5.52 12.67
C ASN A 303 9.88 6.54 12.80
N HIS A 304 9.77 7.73 12.22
CA HIS A 304 10.80 8.78 12.22
C HIS A 304 12.17 8.27 11.72
N ARG A 305 12.17 7.50 10.61
CA ARG A 305 13.40 7.00 10.01
C ARG A 305 13.91 7.95 8.94
N ASP A 306 15.23 8.01 8.78
CA ASP A 306 15.85 8.79 7.71
C ASP A 306 15.43 8.23 6.34
N LEU A 307 14.50 8.92 5.65
CA LEU A 307 13.86 8.43 4.42
C LEU A 307 14.58 8.93 3.18
N TYR A 308 14.82 8.04 2.24
CA TYR A 308 15.21 8.32 0.85
C TYR A 308 14.17 7.73 -0.10
N SER A 309 13.30 8.58 -0.62
CA SER A 309 12.24 8.17 -1.55
C SER A 309 12.77 8.17 -2.98
N LEU A 310 12.86 6.99 -3.57
CA LEU A 310 13.52 6.76 -4.86
C LEU A 310 12.60 7.10 -6.04
N LEU A 311 13.05 7.95 -6.94
CA LEU A 311 12.35 8.29 -8.17
C LEU A 311 12.72 7.29 -9.28
N VAL A 312 11.76 6.47 -9.69
CA VAL A 312 11.99 5.37 -10.65
C VAL A 312 11.67 5.77 -12.10
N GLU A 313 11.23 7.00 -12.35
CA GLU A 313 10.94 7.55 -13.69
C GLU A 313 9.90 6.73 -14.49
N ASP A 314 8.95 6.13 -13.81
CA ASP A 314 7.86 5.35 -14.43
C ASP A 314 6.50 6.04 -14.29
N GLY A 315 6.48 7.29 -13.81
CA GLY A 315 5.26 8.07 -13.58
C GLY A 315 4.44 7.67 -12.34
N HIS A 316 4.87 6.64 -11.61
CA HIS A 316 4.16 6.13 -10.41
C HIS A 316 4.53 6.84 -9.10
N ASP A 317 5.22 7.98 -9.16
CA ASP A 317 5.74 8.65 -7.96
C ASP A 317 4.79 9.74 -7.42
N THR A 318 3.64 9.97 -8.07
CA THR A 318 2.74 11.09 -7.76
C THR A 318 2.23 11.07 -6.32
N ARG A 319 1.84 9.91 -5.81
CA ARG A 319 1.34 9.72 -4.43
C ARG A 319 2.39 10.04 -3.38
N THR A 320 3.61 9.52 -3.59
CA THR A 320 4.70 9.76 -2.65
C THR A 320 5.16 11.22 -2.71
N ARG A 321 5.23 11.81 -3.90
CA ARG A 321 5.52 13.24 -4.07
C ARG A 321 4.49 14.11 -3.35
N HIS A 322 3.21 13.81 -3.51
CA HIS A 322 2.14 14.53 -2.83
C HIS A 322 2.27 14.43 -1.31
N LEU A 323 2.46 13.21 -0.77
CA LEU A 323 2.66 13.03 0.67
C LEU A 323 3.86 13.82 1.19
N LEU A 324 5.02 13.72 0.52
CA LEU A 324 6.22 14.41 0.95
C LEU A 324 6.08 15.94 0.85
N SER A 325 5.33 16.44 -0.13
CA SER A 325 4.99 17.86 -0.26
C SER A 325 4.15 18.35 0.92
N LEU A 326 3.11 17.61 1.31
CA LEU A 326 2.27 17.93 2.47
C LEU A 326 3.06 18.00 3.78
N LEU A 327 4.15 17.24 3.86
CA LEU A 327 4.99 17.14 5.06
C LEU A 327 6.25 18.00 5.02
N GLY A 328 6.51 18.75 3.92
CA GLY A 328 7.73 19.53 3.72
C GLY A 328 8.99 18.69 3.58
N MET A 329 8.85 17.47 3.04
CA MET A 329 9.90 16.46 2.93
C MET A 329 10.35 16.22 1.48
N GLU A 330 10.06 17.10 0.52
CA GLU A 330 10.39 16.92 -0.91
C GLU A 330 11.89 16.75 -1.17
N HIS A 331 12.73 17.32 -0.29
CA HIS A 331 14.18 17.15 -0.34
C HIS A 331 14.63 15.70 -0.16
N ARG A 332 13.75 14.81 0.28
CA ARG A 332 14.02 13.37 0.44
C ARG A 332 13.70 12.55 -0.83
N LEU A 333 13.23 13.20 -1.90
CA LEU A 333 13.09 12.59 -3.21
C LEU A 333 14.48 12.44 -3.87
N TRP A 334 14.85 11.23 -4.25
CA TRP A 334 16.14 10.95 -4.82
C TRP A 334 16.05 10.26 -6.19
N ALA A 335 16.56 10.93 -7.23
CA ALA A 335 16.68 10.37 -8.57
C ALA A 335 18.06 9.75 -8.77
N ILE A 336 18.13 8.68 -9.57
CA ILE A 336 19.41 8.06 -9.93
C ILE A 336 20.27 9.07 -10.69
N GLY A 337 21.57 9.10 -10.40
CA GLY A 337 22.50 10.07 -10.99
C GLY A 337 22.54 11.45 -10.32
N GLN A 338 21.58 11.75 -9.44
CA GLN A 338 21.63 12.97 -8.63
C GLN A 338 22.38 12.73 -7.30
N PRO A 339 22.96 13.77 -6.70
CA PRO A 339 23.49 13.69 -5.34
C PRO A 339 22.37 13.39 -4.35
N MET A 340 22.67 12.56 -3.35
CA MET A 340 21.76 12.25 -2.27
C MET A 340 21.70 13.44 -1.30
N GLN A 341 20.51 13.95 -1.03
CA GLN A 341 20.30 14.99 -0.03
C GLN A 341 20.34 14.36 1.37
N THR A 342 21.26 14.83 2.21
CA THR A 342 21.46 14.30 3.56
C THR A 342 21.09 15.27 4.66
N SER A 343 20.41 16.40 4.33
CA SER A 343 19.86 17.31 5.32
C SER A 343 18.87 16.59 6.22
N GLU A 344 18.84 16.91 7.50
CA GLU A 344 17.93 16.29 8.45
C GLU A 344 16.46 16.51 8.07
N ILE A 345 15.62 15.56 8.45
CA ILE A 345 14.17 15.68 8.34
C ILE A 345 13.66 16.38 9.59
N ASP A 346 12.91 17.45 9.39
CA ASP A 346 12.18 18.13 10.46
C ASP A 346 10.90 17.34 10.78
N TYR A 347 11.05 16.35 11.65
CA TYR A 347 9.93 15.51 12.06
C TYR A 347 8.91 16.25 12.94
N ASP A 348 9.29 17.29 13.66
CA ASP A 348 8.36 18.10 14.46
C ASP A 348 7.38 18.84 13.54
N ARG A 349 7.88 19.43 12.45
CA ARG A 349 7.06 20.03 11.40
C ARG A 349 6.19 19.00 10.69
N ALA A 350 6.76 17.86 10.32
CA ALA A 350 6.02 16.80 9.64
C ALA A 350 4.87 16.24 10.50
N GLU A 351 5.09 16.03 11.80
CA GLU A 351 4.05 15.56 12.73
C GLU A 351 2.97 16.63 12.98
N ALA A 352 3.33 17.91 13.04
CA ALA A 352 2.35 18.98 13.13
C ALA A 352 1.39 18.99 11.91
N SER A 353 1.95 18.80 10.69
CA SER A 353 1.16 18.66 9.47
C SER A 353 0.31 17.39 9.49
N LEU A 354 0.89 16.26 9.86
CA LEU A 354 0.18 14.98 9.95
C LEU A 354 -0.99 15.03 10.94
N LYS A 355 -0.83 15.73 12.07
CA LYS A 355 -1.89 15.88 13.06
C LYS A 355 -3.12 16.54 12.45
N GLN A 356 -2.96 17.65 11.73
CA GLN A 356 -4.07 18.35 11.06
C GLN A 356 -4.73 17.47 10.00
N LEU A 357 -3.94 16.77 9.19
CA LEU A 357 -4.43 15.85 8.16
C LEU A 357 -5.17 14.64 8.76
N ARG A 358 -4.70 14.12 9.91
CA ARG A 358 -5.39 13.06 10.67
C ARG A 358 -6.73 13.57 11.20
N GLU A 359 -6.78 14.75 11.79
CA GLU A 359 -8.03 15.37 12.30
C GLU A 359 -9.06 15.51 11.17
N HIS A 360 -8.67 16.04 10.01
CA HIS A 360 -9.53 16.13 8.84
C HIS A 360 -10.04 14.75 8.37
N SER A 361 -9.14 13.79 8.26
CA SER A 361 -9.49 12.43 7.80
C SER A 361 -10.39 11.69 8.79
N MET A 362 -10.19 11.90 10.08
CA MET A 362 -11.07 11.36 11.13
C MET A 362 -12.45 12.02 11.13
N ASP A 363 -12.52 13.34 10.87
CA ASP A 363 -13.81 14.02 10.68
C ASP A 363 -14.60 13.43 9.51
N PHE A 364 -13.93 13.14 8.38
CA PHE A 364 -14.56 12.45 7.26
C PHE A 364 -15.14 11.08 7.69
N ILE A 365 -14.38 10.28 8.44
CA ILE A 365 -14.86 9.00 8.97
C ILE A 365 -16.07 9.21 9.90
N HIS A 366 -16.00 10.17 10.83
CA HIS A 366 -17.10 10.45 11.75
C HIS A 366 -18.41 10.84 11.00
N ARG A 367 -18.32 11.71 9.99
CA ARG A 367 -19.45 12.09 9.15
C ARG A 367 -20.02 10.91 8.36
N SER A 368 -19.15 10.01 7.91
CA SER A 368 -19.58 8.81 7.18
C SER A 368 -20.33 7.80 8.07
N LEU A 369 -20.07 7.83 9.36
CA LEU A 369 -20.75 6.98 10.34
C LEU A 369 -22.06 7.58 10.87
N ASN A 370 -22.32 8.87 10.74
CA ASN A 370 -23.53 9.54 11.19
C ASN A 370 -24.53 9.75 10.08
#